data_8d8af3720601e5b69592c3d1dafae7a8
#
_entry.id   8d8af3720601e5b69592c3d1dafae7a8
#
_cell.length_a   1.000
_cell.length_b   1.000
_cell.length_c   1.000
_cell.angle_alpha   90.00
_cell.angle_beta   90.00
_cell.angle_gamma   90.00
#
_symmetry.space_group_name_H-M   'P 1'
#
loop_
_entity.id
_entity.type
_entity.pdbx_description
1 polymer ?
#
loop_
_entity_poly.entity_id
_entity_poly.type
_entity_poly.pdbx_seq_one_letter_code
_entity_poly.pdbx_strand_id
1 'polypeptide(L)'
;MTSTPPAGRAGATRRLVYLGTPAAAVPPLRALLAAGHDVALVVSQPDRRRGRGSALAASPVKAAALDADLAVTDRVDDVLTAGAELGVVVAFGRLVKPHVLSAVPMVNLHFSLLPRWRGAAPVERAILAGDTETGVCLMTLEAGLDTGPVHRCERLAIGEDESAGELRDRLVAAGTGLLVEELAAGLTPPRPQVGEATYAAKLGTDDLRLDWARPADELERVVRTGGAWTVLDGRRLKVHRACAHRITGTGVPVPTATTPLELLEVQPEGRPRMPAAAWARGRQ
;
A
#
# COMPACT_ATOMS: atom_id res chain seq x y z
N MET A 1 -19.68 -5.88 -19.64
CA MET A 1 -20.34 -5.98 -18.32
C MET A 1 -19.40 -6.77 -17.43
N THR A 2 -18.98 -6.23 -16.30
CA THR A 2 -18.22 -6.96 -15.29
C THR A 2 -19.18 -7.82 -14.49
N SER A 3 -18.81 -9.08 -14.22
CA SER A 3 -19.64 -9.97 -13.41
C SER A 3 -19.57 -9.54 -11.94
N THR A 4 -20.73 -9.35 -11.32
CA THR A 4 -20.81 -9.11 -9.87
C THR A 4 -20.40 -10.38 -9.13
N PRO A 5 -19.55 -10.31 -8.09
CA PRO A 5 -19.20 -11.46 -7.28
C PRO A 5 -20.47 -12.16 -6.76
N PRO A 6 -20.57 -13.50 -6.86
CA PRO A 6 -21.72 -14.21 -6.35
C PRO A 6 -21.78 -14.09 -4.83
N ALA A 7 -22.97 -13.79 -4.29
CA ALA A 7 -23.24 -13.96 -2.86
C ALA A 7 -23.03 -15.44 -2.51
N GLY A 8 -22.00 -15.74 -1.72
CA GLY A 8 -21.74 -17.10 -1.27
C GLY A 8 -22.63 -17.50 -0.09
N ARG A 9 -22.68 -18.81 0.20
CA ARG A 9 -23.25 -19.28 1.46
C ARG A 9 -22.31 -18.88 2.60
N ALA A 10 -22.85 -18.35 3.68
CA ALA A 10 -22.08 -18.06 4.89
C ALA A 10 -21.33 -19.32 5.37
N GLY A 11 -20.05 -19.17 5.72
CA GLY A 11 -19.20 -20.27 6.21
C GLY A 11 -18.69 -21.23 5.15
N ALA A 12 -18.99 -21.04 3.85
CA ALA A 12 -18.52 -21.93 2.80
C ALA A 12 -17.08 -21.60 2.39
N THR A 13 -16.24 -22.63 2.29
CA THR A 13 -14.96 -22.53 1.62
C THR A 13 -15.18 -22.26 0.12
N ARG A 14 -14.33 -21.42 -0.46
CA ARG A 14 -14.41 -21.04 -1.89
C ARG A 14 -13.13 -21.41 -2.61
N ARG A 15 -13.26 -21.74 -3.89
CA ARG A 15 -12.13 -21.88 -4.78
C ARG A 15 -11.75 -20.50 -5.33
N LEU A 16 -10.55 -20.02 -5.02
CA LEU A 16 -10.10 -18.65 -5.26
C LEU A 16 -8.91 -18.60 -6.22
N VAL A 17 -8.75 -17.48 -6.92
CA VAL A 17 -7.46 -17.02 -7.43
C VAL A 17 -7.03 -15.79 -6.64
N TYR A 18 -5.73 -15.68 -6.36
CA TYR A 18 -5.16 -14.58 -5.61
C TYR A 18 -4.19 -13.77 -6.47
N LEU A 19 -4.36 -12.45 -6.57
CA LEU A 19 -3.50 -11.57 -7.34
C LEU A 19 -2.83 -10.57 -6.40
N GLY A 20 -1.51 -10.64 -6.27
CA GLY A 20 -0.76 -9.77 -5.37
C GLY A 20 0.73 -9.76 -5.68
N THR A 21 1.46 -8.76 -5.17
CA THR A 21 2.90 -8.66 -5.46
C THR A 21 3.74 -8.30 -4.22
N PRO A 22 3.53 -7.17 -3.51
CA PRO A 22 4.39 -6.73 -2.42
C PRO A 22 4.13 -7.49 -1.11
N ALA A 23 4.97 -7.25 -0.12
CA ALA A 23 4.84 -7.82 1.22
C ALA A 23 3.47 -7.54 1.86
N ALA A 24 2.88 -6.39 1.61
CA ALA A 24 1.54 -6.01 2.09
C ALA A 24 0.42 -6.96 1.62
N ALA A 25 0.64 -7.72 0.53
CA ALA A 25 -0.31 -8.69 0.02
C ALA A 25 -0.06 -10.12 0.55
N VAL A 26 0.94 -10.34 1.40
CA VAL A 26 1.20 -11.68 1.98
C VAL A 26 0.24 -12.02 3.13
N PRO A 27 -0.03 -11.13 4.10
CA PRO A 27 -0.96 -11.43 5.20
C PRO A 27 -2.36 -11.84 4.72
N PRO A 28 -3.03 -11.14 3.76
CA PRO A 28 -4.31 -11.56 3.25
C PRO A 28 -4.30 -12.95 2.59
N LEU A 29 -3.26 -13.29 1.81
CA LEU A 29 -3.11 -14.62 1.22
C LEU A 29 -3.06 -15.71 2.31
N ARG A 30 -2.21 -15.52 3.32
CA ARG A 30 -2.08 -16.47 4.42
C ARG A 30 -3.38 -16.60 5.23
N ALA A 31 -4.09 -15.52 5.44
CA ALA A 31 -5.38 -15.53 6.14
C ALA A 31 -6.45 -16.31 5.37
N LEU A 32 -6.50 -16.20 4.04
CA LEU A 32 -7.40 -16.99 3.21
C LEU A 32 -7.11 -18.48 3.31
N LEU A 33 -5.83 -18.89 3.29
CA LEU A 33 -5.43 -20.28 3.48
C LEU A 33 -5.79 -20.79 4.87
N ALA A 34 -5.53 -19.98 5.91
CA ALA A 34 -5.86 -20.32 7.29
C ALA A 34 -7.39 -20.43 7.51
N ALA A 35 -8.19 -19.67 6.76
CA ALA A 35 -9.64 -19.77 6.75
C ALA A 35 -10.19 -20.98 5.96
N GLY A 36 -9.30 -21.79 5.37
CA GLY A 36 -9.66 -23.04 4.67
C GLY A 36 -10.09 -22.83 3.21
N HIS A 37 -9.88 -21.65 2.62
CA HIS A 37 -10.18 -21.44 1.20
C HIS A 37 -9.19 -22.19 0.30
N ASP A 38 -9.68 -22.74 -0.82
CA ASP A 38 -8.86 -23.37 -1.86
C ASP A 38 -8.31 -22.27 -2.79
N VAL A 39 -7.03 -21.89 -2.59
CA VAL A 39 -6.35 -20.93 -3.49
C VAL A 39 -5.74 -21.72 -4.65
N ALA A 40 -6.48 -21.87 -5.73
CA ALA A 40 -6.11 -22.66 -6.89
C ALA A 40 -4.93 -22.09 -7.68
N LEU A 41 -4.76 -20.76 -7.70
CA LEU A 41 -3.71 -20.08 -8.44
C LEU A 41 -3.35 -18.75 -7.78
N VAL A 42 -2.06 -18.48 -7.68
CA VAL A 42 -1.54 -17.15 -7.30
C VAL A 42 -0.91 -16.47 -8.51
N VAL A 43 -1.35 -15.25 -8.81
CA VAL A 43 -0.77 -14.42 -9.87
C VAL A 43 0.07 -13.33 -9.23
N SER A 44 1.36 -13.30 -9.55
CA SER A 44 2.28 -12.27 -9.08
C SER A 44 3.12 -11.71 -10.22
N GLN A 45 3.65 -10.50 -10.04
CA GLN A 45 4.51 -9.92 -11.07
C GLN A 45 5.79 -10.77 -11.24
N PRO A 46 6.40 -10.74 -12.44
CA PRO A 46 7.65 -11.44 -12.73
C PRO A 46 8.75 -11.10 -11.74
N ASP A 47 9.67 -12.03 -11.57
CA ASP A 47 10.87 -11.83 -10.77
C ASP A 47 11.65 -10.62 -11.25
N ARG A 48 12.13 -9.82 -10.32
CA ARG A 48 12.88 -8.58 -10.60
C ARG A 48 14.19 -8.58 -9.84
N ARG A 49 15.17 -7.86 -10.37
CA ARG A 49 16.42 -7.59 -9.64
C ARG A 49 16.10 -6.77 -8.37
N ARG A 50 16.56 -7.24 -7.21
CA ARG A 50 16.37 -6.56 -5.92
C ARG A 50 17.72 -6.41 -5.22
N GLY A 51 17.88 -5.25 -4.57
CA GLY A 51 19.13 -4.92 -3.87
C GLY A 51 20.29 -4.59 -4.81
N ARG A 52 21.52 -4.68 -4.28
CA ARG A 52 22.76 -4.33 -5.00
C ARG A 52 23.29 -5.47 -5.88
N GLY A 53 22.62 -6.61 -5.94
CA GLY A 53 23.02 -7.78 -6.73
C GLY A 53 22.34 -7.84 -8.09
N SER A 54 22.85 -8.72 -8.99
CA SER A 54 22.25 -9.00 -10.30
C SER A 54 21.21 -10.13 -10.25
N ALA A 55 21.07 -10.83 -9.15
CA ALA A 55 20.16 -11.96 -9.01
C ALA A 55 18.69 -11.52 -9.07
N LEU A 56 17.89 -12.29 -9.83
CA LEU A 56 16.44 -12.15 -9.82
C LEU A 56 15.89 -12.70 -8.49
N ALA A 57 15.00 -11.95 -7.87
CA ALA A 57 14.33 -12.36 -6.66
C ALA A 57 12.82 -12.46 -6.89
N ALA A 58 12.22 -13.51 -6.34
CA ALA A 58 10.78 -13.67 -6.33
C ALA A 58 10.10 -12.49 -5.62
N SER A 59 8.87 -12.17 -6.04
CA SER A 59 8.03 -11.24 -5.28
C SER A 59 7.72 -11.84 -3.90
N PRO A 60 7.43 -11.03 -2.86
CA PRO A 60 7.02 -11.56 -1.55
C PRO A 60 5.82 -12.49 -1.63
N VAL A 61 4.83 -12.18 -2.47
CA VAL A 61 3.65 -13.04 -2.66
C VAL A 61 4.03 -14.34 -3.37
N LYS A 62 4.87 -14.28 -4.41
CA LYS A 62 5.36 -15.50 -5.09
C LYS A 62 6.12 -16.41 -4.11
N ALA A 63 7.02 -15.84 -3.29
CA ALA A 63 7.75 -16.61 -2.29
C ALA A 63 6.80 -17.26 -1.29
N ALA A 64 5.87 -16.50 -0.72
CA ALA A 64 4.90 -17.03 0.24
C ALA A 64 3.95 -18.09 -0.35
N ALA A 65 3.63 -17.97 -1.64
CA ALA A 65 2.80 -18.95 -2.34
C ALA A 65 3.56 -20.28 -2.59
N LEU A 66 4.83 -20.19 -2.99
CA LEU A 66 5.70 -21.37 -3.16
C LEU A 66 5.96 -22.06 -1.83
N ASP A 67 6.16 -21.32 -0.74
CA ASP A 67 6.31 -21.87 0.62
C ASP A 67 5.03 -22.63 1.11
N ALA A 68 3.88 -22.31 0.50
CA ALA A 68 2.59 -22.95 0.78
C ALA A 68 2.19 -23.99 -0.30
N ASP A 69 3.11 -24.40 -1.16
CA ASP A 69 2.90 -25.37 -2.24
C ASP A 69 1.78 -24.97 -3.23
N LEU A 70 1.54 -23.67 -3.42
CA LEU A 70 0.53 -23.15 -4.35
C LEU A 70 1.07 -23.00 -5.77
N ALA A 71 0.20 -23.19 -6.76
CA ALA A 71 0.52 -22.87 -8.14
C ALA A 71 0.70 -21.36 -8.33
N VAL A 72 1.78 -20.95 -9.02
CA VAL A 72 2.11 -19.51 -9.23
C VAL A 72 2.38 -19.25 -10.71
N THR A 73 1.85 -18.12 -11.19
CA THR A 73 2.09 -17.61 -12.55
C THR A 73 2.33 -16.08 -12.54
N ASP A 74 2.86 -15.55 -13.61
CA ASP A 74 2.90 -14.10 -13.88
C ASP A 74 1.92 -13.67 -14.98
N ARG A 75 1.16 -14.61 -15.53
CA ARG A 75 0.18 -14.41 -16.61
C ARG A 75 -1.22 -14.31 -16.02
N VAL A 76 -1.84 -13.13 -16.17
CA VAL A 76 -3.21 -12.90 -15.66
C VAL A 76 -4.23 -13.80 -16.34
N ASP A 77 -4.04 -14.11 -17.62
CA ASP A 77 -4.98 -14.92 -18.40
C ASP A 77 -5.07 -16.39 -17.92
N ASP A 78 -4.08 -16.90 -17.17
CA ASP A 78 -4.13 -18.25 -16.59
C ASP A 78 -5.25 -18.39 -15.54
N VAL A 79 -5.77 -17.28 -15.02
CA VAL A 79 -6.97 -17.23 -14.14
C VAL A 79 -8.17 -17.88 -14.82
N LEU A 80 -8.31 -17.78 -16.14
CA LEU A 80 -9.45 -18.29 -16.90
C LEU A 80 -9.55 -19.83 -16.85
N THR A 81 -8.46 -20.52 -16.58
CA THR A 81 -8.40 -21.99 -16.52
C THR A 81 -8.26 -22.53 -15.10
N ALA A 82 -8.19 -21.67 -14.08
CA ALA A 82 -8.00 -22.08 -12.69
C ALA A 82 -9.29 -22.66 -12.04
N GLY A 83 -10.46 -22.49 -12.70
CA GLY A 83 -11.74 -22.96 -12.17
C GLY A 83 -12.17 -22.25 -10.89
N ALA A 84 -11.72 -21.01 -10.67
CA ALA A 84 -12.02 -20.24 -9.48
C ALA A 84 -13.39 -19.57 -9.56
N GLU A 85 -14.08 -19.49 -8.42
CA GLU A 85 -15.37 -18.80 -8.27
C GLU A 85 -15.20 -17.30 -8.06
N LEU A 86 -14.05 -16.88 -7.50
CA LEU A 86 -13.76 -15.50 -7.14
C LEU A 86 -12.26 -15.21 -7.20
N GLY A 87 -11.91 -14.04 -7.68
CA GLY A 87 -10.55 -13.50 -7.57
C GLY A 87 -10.44 -12.53 -6.39
N VAL A 88 -9.33 -12.62 -5.66
CA VAL A 88 -8.96 -11.65 -4.61
C VAL A 88 -7.71 -10.91 -5.05
N VAL A 89 -7.80 -9.59 -5.12
CA VAL A 89 -6.71 -8.71 -5.59
C VAL A 89 -6.24 -7.84 -4.42
N VAL A 90 -4.93 -7.83 -4.18
CA VAL A 90 -4.32 -6.96 -3.15
C VAL A 90 -2.99 -6.42 -3.69
N ALA A 91 -2.92 -5.11 -3.89
CA ALA A 91 -1.69 -4.43 -4.33
C ALA A 91 -0.97 -5.14 -5.50
N PHE A 92 -1.70 -5.58 -6.49
CA PHE A 92 -1.16 -6.34 -7.63
C PHE A 92 -0.30 -5.49 -8.57
N GLY A 93 -0.67 -4.21 -8.74
CA GLY A 93 0.10 -3.24 -9.51
C GLY A 93 0.03 -3.42 -11.03
N ARG A 94 -0.96 -4.16 -11.53
CA ARG A 94 -1.31 -4.29 -12.97
C ARG A 94 -2.82 -4.26 -13.13
N LEU A 95 -3.28 -3.74 -14.26
CA LEU A 95 -4.71 -3.79 -14.62
C LEU A 95 -5.09 -5.22 -15.02
N VAL A 96 -6.25 -5.67 -14.56
CA VAL A 96 -6.90 -6.89 -15.00
C VAL A 96 -7.80 -6.55 -16.18
N LYS A 97 -7.61 -7.24 -17.30
CA LYS A 97 -8.31 -6.93 -18.54
C LYS A 97 -9.81 -7.30 -18.45
N PRO A 98 -10.69 -6.59 -19.20
CA PRO A 98 -12.14 -6.82 -19.14
C PRO A 98 -12.58 -8.25 -19.42
N HIS A 99 -11.92 -8.98 -20.33
CA HIS A 99 -12.27 -10.37 -20.62
C HIS A 99 -12.05 -11.31 -19.42
N VAL A 100 -11.02 -11.05 -18.60
CA VAL A 100 -10.78 -11.80 -17.35
C VAL A 100 -11.83 -11.45 -16.30
N LEU A 101 -12.13 -10.15 -16.11
CA LEU A 101 -13.15 -9.68 -15.17
C LEU A 101 -14.56 -10.17 -15.52
N SER A 102 -14.85 -10.40 -16.81
CA SER A 102 -16.13 -10.96 -17.25
C SER A 102 -16.24 -12.45 -16.97
N ALA A 103 -15.13 -13.17 -16.95
CA ALA A 103 -15.10 -14.61 -16.72
C ALA A 103 -15.00 -14.97 -15.24
N VAL A 104 -14.20 -14.22 -14.47
CA VAL A 104 -14.02 -14.44 -13.04
C VAL A 104 -14.28 -13.14 -12.31
N PRO A 105 -15.35 -13.04 -11.52
CA PRO A 105 -15.60 -11.86 -10.68
C PRO A 105 -14.49 -11.70 -9.65
N MET A 106 -14.11 -10.45 -9.38
CA MET A 106 -12.98 -10.16 -8.48
C MET A 106 -13.34 -9.10 -7.46
N VAL A 107 -12.77 -9.24 -6.27
CA VAL A 107 -12.76 -8.20 -5.23
C VAL A 107 -11.34 -7.68 -5.01
N ASN A 108 -11.22 -6.41 -4.62
CA ASN A 108 -9.95 -5.77 -4.35
C ASN A 108 -9.95 -5.13 -2.95
N LEU A 109 -8.88 -5.34 -2.19
CA LEU A 109 -8.60 -4.56 -0.99
C LEU A 109 -7.89 -3.27 -1.39
N HIS A 110 -8.59 -2.15 -1.26
CA HIS A 110 -8.06 -0.83 -1.54
C HIS A 110 -7.81 -0.07 -0.24
N PHE A 111 -6.61 0.46 -0.06
CA PHE A 111 -6.15 1.07 1.19
C PHE A 111 -6.50 2.56 1.28
N SER A 112 -7.77 2.88 1.06
CA SER A 112 -8.38 4.17 1.32
C SER A 112 -9.89 4.04 1.56
N LEU A 113 -10.52 5.13 2.02
CA LEU A 113 -11.98 5.28 2.08
C LEU A 113 -12.47 5.79 0.72
N LEU A 114 -12.79 4.86 -0.19
CA LEU A 114 -13.30 5.20 -1.52
C LEU A 114 -14.59 6.04 -1.45
N PRO A 115 -14.76 7.04 -2.34
CA PRO A 115 -14.01 7.31 -3.57
C PRO A 115 -12.72 8.15 -3.40
N ARG A 116 -12.32 8.47 -2.16
CA ARG A 116 -11.09 9.22 -1.92
C ARG A 116 -9.87 8.32 -2.17
N TRP A 117 -8.87 8.89 -2.84
CA TRP A 117 -7.57 8.25 -3.12
C TRP A 117 -7.66 6.98 -3.98
N ARG A 118 -8.41 6.99 -5.09
CA ARG A 118 -8.30 5.95 -6.12
C ARG A 118 -6.90 5.93 -6.70
N GLY A 119 -6.30 4.75 -6.91
CA GLY A 119 -5.01 4.61 -7.56
C GLY A 119 -3.91 3.96 -6.71
N ALA A 120 -2.64 4.24 -7.04
CA ALA A 120 -1.51 3.38 -6.68
C ALA A 120 -0.86 3.70 -5.31
N ALA A 121 -1.06 4.90 -4.74
CA ALA A 121 -0.38 5.35 -3.52
C ALA A 121 -1.34 6.03 -2.51
N PRO A 122 -2.48 5.39 -2.16
CA PRO A 122 -3.50 6.00 -1.31
C PRO A 122 -2.99 6.34 0.09
N VAL A 123 -2.16 5.49 0.68
CA VAL A 123 -1.61 5.69 2.04
C VAL A 123 -0.70 6.91 2.10
N GLU A 124 0.23 7.01 1.17
CA GLU A 124 1.16 8.15 1.10
C GLU A 124 0.43 9.45 0.78
N ARG A 125 -0.55 9.42 -0.14
CA ARG A 125 -1.31 10.63 -0.52
C ARG A 125 -2.21 11.12 0.61
N ALA A 126 -2.78 10.24 1.42
CA ALA A 126 -3.53 10.61 2.62
C ALA A 126 -2.64 11.36 3.63
N ILE A 127 -1.43 10.85 3.91
CA ILE A 127 -0.47 11.52 4.79
C ILE A 127 -0.05 12.89 4.21
N LEU A 128 0.32 12.95 2.93
CA LEU A 128 0.73 14.21 2.27
C LEU A 128 -0.34 15.28 2.29
N ALA A 129 -1.61 14.87 2.15
CA ALA A 129 -2.74 15.79 2.23
C ALA A 129 -3.05 16.26 3.64
N GLY A 130 -2.47 15.64 4.67
CA GLY A 130 -2.77 15.94 6.07
C GLY A 130 -4.11 15.36 6.52
N ASP A 131 -4.57 14.27 5.90
CA ASP A 131 -5.78 13.58 6.35
C ASP A 131 -5.57 13.06 7.78
N THR A 132 -6.59 13.19 8.62
CA THR A 132 -6.58 12.67 10.01
C THR A 132 -7.18 11.27 10.12
N GLU A 133 -7.86 10.81 9.06
CA GLU A 133 -8.40 9.46 8.95
C GLU A 133 -8.21 8.92 7.53
N THR A 134 -8.13 7.62 7.43
CA THR A 134 -8.16 6.84 6.19
C THR A 134 -8.89 5.52 6.45
N GLY A 135 -8.66 4.51 5.64
CA GLY A 135 -9.26 3.19 5.86
C GLY A 135 -8.88 2.20 4.78
N VAL A 136 -9.57 1.08 4.81
CA VAL A 136 -9.47 0.05 3.79
C VAL A 136 -10.89 -0.34 3.34
N CYS A 137 -11.10 -0.43 2.04
CA CYS A 137 -12.37 -0.87 1.46
C CYS A 137 -12.18 -2.18 0.69
N LEU A 138 -13.09 -3.12 0.89
CA LEU A 138 -13.27 -4.26 -0.01
C LEU A 138 -14.28 -3.85 -1.10
N MET A 139 -13.85 -3.85 -2.36
CA MET A 139 -14.64 -3.40 -3.49
C MET A 139 -14.66 -4.45 -4.61
N THR A 140 -15.71 -4.45 -5.43
CA THR A 140 -15.72 -5.20 -6.69
C THR A 140 -14.73 -4.58 -7.66
N LEU A 141 -13.91 -5.40 -8.31
CA LEU A 141 -12.96 -4.92 -9.31
C LEU A 141 -13.66 -4.74 -10.66
N GLU A 142 -13.52 -3.54 -11.23
CA GLU A 142 -14.03 -3.18 -12.54
C GLU A 142 -12.90 -2.71 -13.47
N ALA A 143 -13.23 -2.44 -14.73
CA ALA A 143 -12.26 -1.97 -15.72
C ALA A 143 -11.72 -0.56 -15.42
N GLY A 144 -12.48 0.26 -14.69
CA GLY A 144 -12.06 1.60 -14.25
C GLY A 144 -11.11 1.52 -13.05
N LEU A 145 -10.27 2.55 -12.90
CA LEU A 145 -9.32 2.64 -11.79
C LEU A 145 -10.07 2.83 -10.47
N ASP A 146 -10.19 1.76 -9.69
CA ASP A 146 -10.84 1.70 -8.38
C ASP A 146 -12.25 2.33 -8.35
N THR A 147 -13.03 2.12 -9.43
CA THR A 147 -14.38 2.70 -9.60
C THR A 147 -15.49 1.79 -9.15
N GLY A 148 -15.23 0.51 -8.94
CA GLY A 148 -16.24 -0.49 -8.63
C GLY A 148 -16.97 -0.24 -7.31
N PRO A 149 -18.16 -0.84 -7.14
CA PRO A 149 -18.96 -0.68 -5.93
C PRO A 149 -18.27 -1.34 -4.73
N VAL A 150 -18.52 -0.81 -3.54
CA VAL A 150 -17.89 -1.17 -2.28
C VAL A 150 -18.78 -2.11 -1.48
N HIS A 151 -18.23 -3.23 -1.02
CA HIS A 151 -18.88 -4.18 -0.11
C HIS A 151 -18.87 -3.64 1.32
N ARG A 152 -17.68 -3.29 1.82
CA ARG A 152 -17.49 -2.77 3.18
C ARG A 152 -16.19 -1.99 3.26
N CYS A 153 -16.17 -1.00 4.15
CA CYS A 153 -14.94 -0.28 4.53
C CYS A 153 -14.72 -0.34 6.03
N GLU A 154 -13.47 -0.29 6.43
CA GLU A 154 -13.05 -0.08 7.81
C GLU A 154 -12.25 1.22 7.90
N ARG A 155 -12.59 2.08 8.89
CA ARG A 155 -11.96 3.39 9.13
C ARG A 155 -10.86 3.28 10.14
N LEU A 156 -9.76 3.99 9.91
CA LEU A 156 -8.63 4.10 10.82
C LEU A 156 -8.19 5.56 10.93
N ALA A 157 -7.94 6.00 12.16
CA ALA A 157 -7.28 7.29 12.39
C ALA A 157 -5.81 7.21 11.93
N ILE A 158 -5.30 8.29 11.37
CA ILE A 158 -3.88 8.46 11.05
C ILE A 158 -3.21 9.12 12.26
N GLY A 159 -2.19 8.49 12.82
CA GLY A 159 -1.43 9.05 13.94
C GLY A 159 -0.61 10.27 13.52
N GLU A 160 -0.41 11.19 14.46
CA GLU A 160 0.30 12.46 14.22
C GLU A 160 1.72 12.24 13.68
N ASP A 161 2.46 11.30 14.28
CA ASP A 161 3.85 10.97 13.90
C ASP A 161 3.96 9.68 13.09
N GLU A 162 2.82 9.08 12.72
CA GLU A 162 2.77 7.77 12.08
C GLU A 162 3.34 7.82 10.66
N SER A 163 4.30 6.95 10.36
CA SER A 163 4.85 6.81 9.03
C SER A 163 3.89 6.04 8.09
N ALA A 164 4.06 6.23 6.78
CA ALA A 164 3.30 5.47 5.78
C ALA A 164 3.54 3.95 5.87
N GLY A 165 4.69 3.52 6.40
CA GLY A 165 4.98 2.11 6.66
C GLY A 165 4.08 1.56 7.77
N GLU A 166 4.07 2.22 8.93
CA GLU A 166 3.26 1.83 10.09
C GLU A 166 1.76 1.88 9.79
N LEU A 167 1.29 2.95 9.15
CA LEU A 167 -0.11 3.07 8.72
C LEU A 167 -0.51 1.95 7.75
N ARG A 168 0.38 1.62 6.79
CA ARG A 168 0.14 0.52 5.84
C ARG A 168 0.02 -0.81 6.55
N ASP A 169 0.88 -1.10 7.54
CA ASP A 169 0.83 -2.35 8.28
C ASP A 169 -0.50 -2.48 9.05
N ARG A 170 -0.99 -1.41 9.65
CA ARG A 170 -2.31 -1.36 10.29
C ARG A 170 -3.46 -1.55 9.31
N LEU A 171 -3.40 -0.88 8.15
CA LEU A 171 -4.40 -1.03 7.08
C LEU A 171 -4.43 -2.46 6.51
N VAL A 172 -3.26 -3.09 6.38
CA VAL A 172 -3.15 -4.49 5.94
C VAL A 172 -3.79 -5.41 6.97
N ALA A 173 -3.54 -5.21 8.25
CA ALA A 173 -4.14 -6.01 9.32
C ALA A 173 -5.68 -5.88 9.31
N ALA A 174 -6.20 -4.65 9.29
CA ALA A 174 -7.63 -4.36 9.23
C ALA A 174 -8.27 -4.93 7.95
N GLY A 175 -7.67 -4.69 6.78
CA GLY A 175 -8.16 -5.21 5.51
C GLY A 175 -8.12 -6.73 5.42
N THR A 176 -7.14 -7.37 6.07
CA THR A 176 -7.09 -8.84 6.15
C THR A 176 -8.27 -9.39 6.96
N GLY A 177 -8.56 -8.80 8.12
CA GLY A 177 -9.73 -9.16 8.93
C GLY A 177 -11.03 -8.94 8.16
N LEU A 178 -11.20 -7.74 7.58
CA LEU A 178 -12.35 -7.39 6.77
C LEU A 178 -12.60 -8.39 5.63
N LEU A 179 -11.55 -8.80 4.91
CA LEU A 179 -11.63 -9.76 3.81
C LEU A 179 -12.14 -11.13 4.28
N VAL A 180 -11.56 -11.66 5.37
CA VAL A 180 -11.95 -12.97 5.91
C VAL A 180 -13.40 -12.93 6.42
N GLU A 181 -13.79 -11.89 7.15
CA GLU A 181 -15.17 -11.71 7.64
C GLU A 181 -16.18 -11.64 6.50
N GLU A 182 -15.89 -10.84 5.46
CA GLU A 182 -16.77 -10.67 4.29
C GLU A 182 -16.92 -11.98 3.50
N LEU A 183 -15.84 -12.74 3.32
CA LEU A 183 -15.93 -14.04 2.65
C LEU A 183 -16.68 -15.06 3.49
N ALA A 184 -16.50 -15.07 4.80
CA ALA A 184 -17.23 -15.93 5.71
C ALA A 184 -18.73 -15.58 5.78
N ALA A 185 -19.09 -14.31 5.70
CA ALA A 185 -20.48 -13.85 5.66
C ALA A 185 -21.16 -14.03 4.29
N GLY A 186 -20.39 -14.28 3.23
CA GLY A 186 -20.92 -14.44 1.88
C GLY A 186 -20.85 -13.21 0.99
N LEU A 187 -20.08 -12.22 1.36
CA LEU A 187 -19.95 -10.86 0.78
C LEU A 187 -21.22 -10.02 0.94
N THR A 188 -21.08 -8.92 1.64
CA THR A 188 -22.15 -7.89 1.72
C THR A 188 -22.49 -7.37 0.31
N PRO A 189 -23.79 -7.18 -0.04
CA PRO A 189 -24.15 -6.60 -1.31
C PRO A 189 -23.43 -5.26 -1.55
N PRO A 190 -22.70 -5.12 -2.68
CA PRO A 190 -21.87 -3.94 -2.90
C PRO A 190 -22.74 -2.72 -3.22
N ARG A 191 -22.29 -1.55 -2.75
CA ARG A 191 -22.96 -0.26 -2.98
C ARG A 191 -22.11 0.64 -3.85
N PRO A 192 -22.69 1.42 -4.77
CA PRO A 192 -21.96 2.44 -5.53
C PRO A 192 -21.19 3.37 -4.60
N GLN A 193 -20.00 3.79 -5.03
CA GLN A 193 -19.26 4.83 -4.34
C GLN A 193 -20.01 6.17 -4.40
N VAL A 194 -20.04 6.90 -3.28
CA VAL A 194 -20.74 8.20 -3.16
C VAL A 194 -19.74 9.27 -2.75
N GLY A 195 -19.81 10.42 -3.38
CA GLY A 195 -18.93 11.58 -3.12
C GLY A 195 -17.98 11.86 -4.27
N GLU A 196 -17.14 12.88 -4.08
CA GLU A 196 -16.14 13.31 -5.05
C GLU A 196 -14.92 12.37 -5.03
N ALA A 197 -14.53 11.91 -6.21
CA ALA A 197 -13.37 11.03 -6.34
C ALA A 197 -12.07 11.86 -6.36
N THR A 198 -11.10 11.43 -5.57
CA THR A 198 -9.73 11.94 -5.64
C THR A 198 -8.75 10.83 -6.04
N TYR A 199 -7.58 11.20 -6.53
CA TYR A 199 -6.65 10.25 -7.13
C TYR A 199 -5.29 10.24 -6.44
N ALA A 200 -4.79 9.05 -6.22
CA ALA A 200 -3.52 8.76 -5.56
C ALA A 200 -2.48 8.27 -6.58
N ALA A 201 -1.95 9.19 -7.38
CA ALA A 201 -0.84 8.89 -8.28
C ALA A 201 0.38 8.40 -7.47
N LYS A 202 1.12 7.45 -8.04
CA LYS A 202 2.38 6.97 -7.47
C LYS A 202 3.33 8.15 -7.22
N LEU A 203 4.02 8.14 -6.06
CA LEU A 203 5.00 9.17 -5.76
C LEU A 203 6.24 9.05 -6.65
N GLY A 204 6.61 10.17 -7.25
CA GLY A 204 7.87 10.35 -7.96
C GLY A 204 8.98 10.86 -7.03
N THR A 205 10.18 10.97 -7.58
CA THR A 205 11.34 11.49 -6.83
C THR A 205 11.11 12.94 -6.36
N ASP A 206 10.43 13.75 -7.17
CA ASP A 206 10.18 15.16 -6.85
C ASP A 206 9.15 15.36 -5.74
N ASP A 207 8.15 14.47 -5.63
CA ASP A 207 7.20 14.48 -4.50
C ASP A 207 7.91 14.32 -3.14
N LEU A 208 9.08 13.68 -3.12
CA LEU A 208 9.86 13.36 -1.93
C LEU A 208 10.99 14.36 -1.65
N ARG A 209 11.16 15.37 -2.49
CA ARG A 209 12.16 16.41 -2.29
C ARG A 209 11.68 17.41 -1.24
N LEU A 210 12.51 17.65 -0.23
CA LEU A 210 12.25 18.68 0.78
C LEU A 210 12.60 20.06 0.19
N ASP A 211 11.59 20.89 0.01
CA ASP A 211 11.70 22.30 -0.35
C ASP A 211 11.53 23.14 0.92
N TRP A 212 12.62 23.68 1.43
CA TRP A 212 12.66 24.41 2.70
C TRP A 212 11.86 25.73 2.69
N ALA A 213 11.39 26.18 1.52
CA ALA A 213 10.45 27.29 1.41
C ALA A 213 8.99 26.92 1.75
N ARG A 214 8.72 25.64 2.03
CA ARG A 214 7.40 25.15 2.47
C ARG A 214 7.28 25.14 4.00
N PRO A 215 6.04 25.10 4.55
CA PRO A 215 5.80 24.95 5.98
C PRO A 215 6.37 23.66 6.57
N ALA A 216 6.80 23.70 7.84
CA ALA A 216 7.44 22.58 8.53
C ALA A 216 6.55 21.32 8.59
N ASP A 217 5.25 21.50 8.86
CA ASP A 217 4.27 20.41 8.92
C ASP A 217 4.07 19.70 7.56
N GLU A 218 4.14 20.45 6.45
CA GLU A 218 4.11 19.86 5.12
C GLU A 218 5.37 19.03 4.84
N LEU A 219 6.54 19.53 5.23
CA LEU A 219 7.81 18.81 5.08
C LEU A 219 7.87 17.56 5.97
N GLU A 220 7.35 17.64 7.17
CA GLU A 220 7.23 16.48 8.04
C GLU A 220 6.35 15.38 7.41
N ARG A 221 5.21 15.75 6.81
CA ARG A 221 4.37 14.80 6.07
C ARG A 221 5.14 14.13 4.92
N VAL A 222 6.00 14.87 4.20
CA VAL A 222 6.88 14.27 3.17
C VAL A 222 7.84 13.27 3.80
N VAL A 223 8.44 13.59 4.95
CA VAL A 223 9.35 12.66 5.66
C VAL A 223 8.59 11.38 6.08
N ARG A 224 7.38 11.52 6.60
CA ARG A 224 6.53 10.38 7.03
C ARG A 224 6.15 9.43 5.90
N THR A 225 6.10 9.88 4.64
CA THR A 225 5.85 8.98 3.50
C THR A 225 7.01 8.04 3.21
N GLY A 226 8.20 8.35 3.70
CA GLY A 226 9.42 7.61 3.46
C GLY A 226 10.15 8.02 2.18
N GLY A 227 11.46 8.00 2.24
CA GLY A 227 12.30 8.34 1.09
C GLY A 227 12.54 9.84 0.86
N ALA A 228 12.11 10.71 1.77
CA ALA A 228 12.35 12.15 1.73
C ALA A 228 13.84 12.48 1.59
N TRP A 229 14.16 13.51 0.81
CA TRP A 229 15.54 13.88 0.52
C TRP A 229 15.71 15.37 0.23
N THR A 230 16.92 15.85 0.44
CA THR A 230 17.35 17.19 0.05
C THR A 230 18.79 17.14 -0.49
N VAL A 231 19.27 18.27 -0.99
CA VAL A 231 20.68 18.46 -1.35
C VAL A 231 21.30 19.44 -0.38
N LEU A 232 22.43 19.06 0.20
CA LEU A 232 23.21 19.91 1.07
C LEU A 232 24.68 19.84 0.65
N ASP A 233 25.32 20.99 0.39
CA ASP A 233 26.69 21.09 -0.15
C ASP A 233 26.93 20.20 -1.38
N GLY A 234 25.98 20.18 -2.29
CA GLY A 234 26.05 19.40 -3.52
C GLY A 234 25.86 17.89 -3.35
N ARG A 235 25.63 17.39 -2.14
CA ARG A 235 25.43 15.96 -1.84
C ARG A 235 24.00 15.67 -1.39
N ARG A 236 23.50 14.50 -1.76
CA ARG A 236 22.17 14.07 -1.35
C ARG A 236 22.14 13.65 0.12
N LEU A 237 21.19 14.20 0.85
CA LEU A 237 20.86 13.81 2.22
C LEU A 237 19.44 13.24 2.24
N LYS A 238 19.27 11.99 2.65
CA LYS A 238 17.94 11.45 2.95
C LYS A 238 17.56 11.79 4.38
N VAL A 239 16.28 12.13 4.58
CA VAL A 239 15.72 12.39 5.90
C VAL A 239 14.72 11.27 6.20
N HIS A 240 14.98 10.54 7.27
CA HIS A 240 14.17 9.39 7.66
C HIS A 240 13.19 9.70 8.79
N ARG A 241 13.55 10.66 9.67
CA ARG A 241 12.69 11.14 10.74
C ARG A 241 12.93 12.63 10.95
N ALA A 242 11.84 13.36 11.15
CA ALA A 242 11.84 14.78 11.49
C ALA A 242 10.63 15.08 12.39
N CYS A 243 10.61 16.24 13.04
CA CYS A 243 9.51 16.70 13.85
C CYS A 243 9.29 18.21 13.65
N ALA A 244 8.04 18.60 13.36
CA ALA A 244 7.66 20.01 13.20
C ALA A 244 7.03 20.60 14.48
N HIS A 245 6.34 19.77 15.26
CA HIS A 245 5.48 20.23 16.35
C HIS A 245 6.14 20.15 17.73
N ARG A 246 7.20 19.36 17.85
CA ARG A 246 7.90 19.15 19.14
C ARG A 246 9.40 19.18 18.93
N ILE A 247 10.00 20.35 19.16
CA ILE A 247 11.45 20.45 19.19
C ILE A 247 11.97 19.69 20.41
N THR A 248 12.61 18.54 20.15
CA THR A 248 13.13 17.66 21.21
C THR A 248 14.49 18.14 21.73
N GLY A 249 15.19 18.97 20.96
CA GLY A 249 16.57 19.42 21.22
C GLY A 249 17.62 18.32 20.98
N THR A 250 17.19 17.16 20.48
CA THR A 250 18.10 16.03 20.20
C THR A 250 18.52 15.95 18.73
N GLY A 251 17.84 16.70 17.86
CA GLY A 251 18.04 16.73 16.43
C GLY A 251 18.79 17.97 15.95
N VAL A 252 18.62 18.26 14.66
CA VAL A 252 19.18 19.43 13.99
C VAL A 252 18.04 20.27 13.44
N PRO A 253 17.79 21.47 13.98
CA PRO A 253 16.74 22.35 13.46
C PRO A 253 17.17 22.94 12.12
N VAL A 254 16.28 22.89 11.13
CA VAL A 254 16.45 23.50 9.82
C VAL A 254 15.33 24.53 9.62
N PRO A 255 15.63 25.78 9.26
CA PRO A 255 14.64 26.81 8.97
C PRO A 255 13.71 26.38 7.82
N THR A 256 12.43 26.72 7.96
CA THR A 256 11.40 26.53 6.93
C THR A 256 10.57 27.80 6.74
N ALA A 257 9.52 27.76 5.95
CA ALA A 257 8.62 28.90 5.79
C ALA A 257 7.86 29.29 7.07
N THR A 258 7.74 28.40 8.04
CA THR A 258 7.00 28.64 9.29
C THR A 258 7.92 28.47 10.51
N THR A 259 7.90 27.32 11.16
CA THR A 259 8.75 26.96 12.29
C THR A 259 9.90 26.08 11.81
N PRO A 260 11.03 25.98 12.53
CA PRO A 260 12.09 25.05 12.16
C PRO A 260 11.57 23.59 12.16
N LEU A 261 12.00 22.82 11.16
CA LEU A 261 11.84 21.36 11.16
C LEU A 261 13.04 20.73 11.84
N GLU A 262 12.84 20.00 12.92
CA GLU A 262 13.92 19.28 13.61
C GLU A 262 14.19 17.95 12.90
N LEU A 263 15.36 17.80 12.28
CA LEU A 263 15.81 16.54 11.70
C LEU A 263 16.32 15.63 12.82
N LEU A 264 15.75 14.43 12.92
CA LEU A 264 16.08 13.45 13.97
C LEU A 264 16.98 12.34 13.45
N GLU A 265 16.69 11.80 12.27
CA GLU A 265 17.45 10.72 11.65
C GLU A 265 17.67 11.00 10.16
N VAL A 266 18.93 10.91 9.75
CA VAL A 266 19.37 11.22 8.39
C VAL A 266 20.26 10.12 7.81
N GLN A 267 20.43 10.15 6.49
CA GLN A 267 21.37 9.29 5.79
C GLN A 267 22.10 10.08 4.71
N PRO A 268 23.35 10.48 4.95
CA PRO A 268 24.20 11.08 3.93
C PRO A 268 24.48 10.10 2.80
N GLU A 269 24.73 10.62 1.62
CA GLU A 269 25.11 9.82 0.46
C GLU A 269 26.31 8.92 0.76
N GLY A 270 26.19 7.62 0.44
CA GLY A 270 27.24 6.63 0.69
C GLY A 270 27.45 6.23 2.15
N ARG A 271 26.64 6.72 3.09
CA ARG A 271 26.73 6.42 4.53
C ARG A 271 25.49 5.64 5.02
N PRO A 272 25.61 4.94 6.17
CA PRO A 272 24.42 4.36 6.83
C PRO A 272 23.54 5.46 7.45
N ARG A 273 22.34 5.08 7.87
CA ARG A 273 21.46 5.90 8.71
C ARG A 273 22.15 6.25 10.02
N MET A 274 21.93 7.47 10.50
CA MET A 274 22.49 7.95 11.75
C MET A 274 21.64 9.07 12.37
N PRO A 275 21.74 9.34 13.69
CA PRO A 275 21.15 10.51 14.31
C PRO A 275 21.65 11.80 13.64
N ALA A 276 20.72 12.74 13.37
CA ALA A 276 21.08 14.00 12.71
C ALA A 276 22.09 14.82 13.50
N ALA A 277 22.03 14.82 14.83
CA ALA A 277 23.02 15.50 15.68
C ALA A 277 24.44 14.92 15.53
N ALA A 278 24.58 13.59 15.36
CA ALA A 278 25.88 12.97 15.12
C ALA A 278 26.44 13.35 13.73
N TRP A 279 25.57 13.38 12.73
CA TRP A 279 25.93 13.85 11.40
C TRP A 279 26.38 15.32 11.39
N ALA A 280 25.69 16.22 12.10
CA ALA A 280 26.03 17.64 12.16
C ALA A 280 27.38 17.89 12.82
N ARG A 281 27.71 17.17 13.92
CA ARG A 281 29.04 17.26 14.57
C ARG A 281 30.19 16.85 13.66
N GLY A 282 30.00 15.90 12.78
CA GLY A 282 31.00 15.44 11.83
C GLY A 282 31.23 16.38 10.64
N ARG A 283 30.58 17.55 10.61
CA ARG A 283 30.71 18.60 9.56
C ARG A 283 31.39 19.87 10.07
N GLN A 284 31.63 20.00 11.38
CA GLN A 284 32.47 21.02 11.97
C GLN A 284 33.92 20.59 11.86
#